data_c6afd147d050fc4ea25daaaad88e9bec
#
_entry.id   c6afd147d050fc4ea25daaaad88e9bec
#
_cell.length_a   1.000
_cell.length_b   1.000
_cell.length_c   1.000
_cell.angle_alpha   90.00
_cell.angle_beta   90.00
_cell.angle_gamma   90.00
#
_symmetry.space_group_name_H-M   'P 1'
#
loop_
_entity.id
_entity.type
_entity.pdbx_description
1 polymer ?
#
loop_
_entity_poly.entity_id
_entity_poly.type
_entity_poly.pdbx_seq_one_letter_code
_entity_poly.pdbx_strand_id
1 'polypeptide(L)' 'MLPLPTAQEGEVVTIKKITGNDATRLHLAEMGFTVGSRITVVTRLGNNMILQVRDSRMALDGSMARRIMY' A
#
# COMPACT_ATOMS: atom_id res chain seq x y z
N MET A 1 -8.48 11.01 4.74
CA MET A 1 -7.64 9.87 4.37
C MET A 1 -8.50 8.76 3.78
N LEU A 2 -7.98 8.08 2.77
CA LEU A 2 -8.69 7.00 2.10
C LEU A 2 -7.86 5.72 2.17
N PRO A 3 -8.50 4.55 2.23
CA PRO A 3 -7.77 3.28 2.17
C PRO A 3 -7.23 3.05 0.75
N LEU A 4 -6.05 2.45 0.67
CA LEU A 4 -5.35 2.26 -0.59
C LEU A 4 -6.19 1.58 -1.68
N PRO A 5 -7.06 0.59 -1.38
CA PRO A 5 -7.89 -0.02 -2.43
C PRO A 5 -8.81 0.93 -3.18
N THR A 6 -9.03 2.16 -2.68
CA THR A 6 -9.82 3.15 -3.40
C THR A 6 -9.01 3.91 -4.45
N ALA A 7 -7.69 3.78 -4.47
CA ALA A 7 -6.85 4.44 -5.44
C ALA A 7 -6.96 3.76 -6.81
N GLN A 8 -6.82 4.55 -7.87
CA GLN A 8 -6.94 4.05 -9.24
C GLN A 8 -5.60 3.57 -9.77
N GLU A 9 -5.67 2.67 -10.74
CA GLU A 9 -4.47 2.24 -11.45
C GLU A 9 -3.77 3.43 -12.09
N GLY A 10 -2.44 3.47 -11.95
CA GLY A 10 -1.63 4.58 -12.43
C GLY A 10 -1.48 5.72 -11.43
N GLU A 11 -2.27 5.75 -10.38
CA GLU A 11 -2.24 6.82 -9.40
C GLU A 11 -1.01 6.71 -8.50
N VAL A 12 -0.38 7.85 -8.22
CA VAL A 12 0.72 7.96 -7.25
C VAL A 12 0.15 8.57 -5.98
N VAL A 13 0.31 7.88 -4.86
CA VAL A 13 -0.21 8.35 -3.58
C VAL A 13 0.90 8.40 -2.53
N THR A 14 0.74 9.26 -1.53
CA THR A 14 1.64 9.34 -0.39
C THR A 14 0.98 8.69 0.81
N ILE A 15 1.67 7.76 1.45
CA ILE A 15 1.15 7.08 2.65
C ILE A 15 1.07 8.09 3.79
N LYS A 16 -0.12 8.23 4.37
CA LYS A 16 -0.36 9.13 5.50
C LYS A 16 -0.51 8.41 6.81
N LYS A 17 -0.98 7.15 6.77
CA LYS A 17 -1.18 6.36 7.99
C LYS A 17 -1.20 4.87 7.62
N ILE A 18 -0.73 4.05 8.54
CA ILE A 18 -0.82 2.60 8.44
C ILE A 18 -1.54 2.10 9.69
N THR A 19 -2.63 1.36 9.48
CA THR A 19 -3.47 0.84 10.56
C THR A 19 -3.18 -0.64 10.80
N GLY A 20 -3.74 -1.18 11.87
CA GLY A 20 -3.58 -2.59 12.20
C GLY A 20 -2.75 -2.77 13.47
N ASN A 21 -2.49 -4.02 13.83
CA ASN A 21 -1.67 -4.32 14.99
C ASN A 21 -0.18 -4.11 14.67
N ASP A 22 0.65 -4.20 15.71
CA ASP A 22 2.09 -3.94 15.56
C ASP A 22 2.76 -4.89 14.59
N ALA A 23 2.37 -6.17 14.59
CA ALA A 23 2.96 -7.16 13.69
C ALA A 23 2.65 -6.83 12.22
N THR A 24 1.42 -6.44 11.92
CA THR A 24 1.02 -6.05 10.57
C THR A 24 1.75 -4.79 10.13
N ARG A 25 1.81 -3.80 11.00
CA ARG A 25 2.49 -2.54 10.70
C ARG A 25 3.98 -2.73 10.47
N LEU A 26 4.61 -3.57 11.29
CA LEU A 26 6.02 -3.90 11.11
C LEU A 26 6.27 -4.63 9.79
N HIS A 27 5.42 -5.60 9.46
CA HIS A 27 5.54 -6.34 8.22
C HIS A 27 5.45 -5.40 7.00
N LEU A 28 4.49 -4.49 7.01
CA LEU A 28 4.36 -3.51 5.93
C LEU A 28 5.57 -2.58 5.86
N ALA A 29 6.09 -2.15 7.00
CA ALA A 29 7.28 -1.30 7.04
C ALA A 29 8.50 -2.01 6.47
N GLU A 30 8.66 -3.29 6.75
CA GLU A 30 9.76 -4.09 6.22
C GLU A 30 9.68 -4.22 4.70
N MET A 31 8.49 -4.18 4.14
CA MET A 31 8.26 -4.19 2.69
C MET A 31 8.48 -2.82 2.05
N GLY A 32 8.72 -1.78 2.85
CA GLY A 32 8.92 -0.42 2.35
C GLY A 32 7.72 0.50 2.46
N PHE A 33 6.61 0.03 3.04
CA PHE A 33 5.42 0.86 3.21
C PHE A 33 5.52 1.63 4.52
N THR A 34 6.01 2.87 4.43
CA THR A 34 6.18 3.74 5.59
C THR A 34 5.46 5.06 5.36
N VAL A 35 5.05 5.70 6.46
CA VAL A 35 4.39 7.02 6.38
C VAL A 35 5.34 8.01 5.70
N GLY A 36 4.81 8.75 4.73
CA GLY A 36 5.57 9.69 3.91
C GLY A 36 6.12 9.11 2.62
N SER A 37 6.10 7.79 2.46
CA SER A 37 6.55 7.15 1.22
C SER A 37 5.51 7.35 0.12
N ARG A 38 6.00 7.48 -1.12
CA ARG A 38 5.14 7.55 -2.31
C ARG A 38 5.10 6.18 -2.95
N ILE A 39 3.90 5.76 -3.32
CA ILE A 39 3.69 4.48 -3.99
C ILE A 39 2.83 4.70 -5.24
N THR A 40 3.06 3.88 -6.25
CA THR A 40 2.26 3.90 -7.48
C THR A 40 1.41 2.65 -7.55
N VAL A 41 0.14 2.81 -7.82
CA VAL A 41 -0.77 1.69 -8.08
C VAL A 41 -0.55 1.24 -9.52
N VAL A 42 0.07 0.08 -9.71
CA VAL A 42 0.38 -0.42 -11.04
C VAL A 42 -0.85 -1.06 -11.66
N THR A 43 -1.45 -2.02 -10.97
CA THR A 43 -2.65 -2.71 -11.44
C THR A 43 -3.32 -3.45 -10.29
N ARG A 44 -4.50 -3.99 -10.57
CA ARG A 44 -5.25 -4.83 -9.64
C ARG A 44 -5.42 -6.22 -10.24
N LEU A 45 -5.32 -7.24 -9.38
CA LEU A 45 -5.58 -8.63 -9.76
C LEU A 45 -6.56 -9.18 -8.72
N GLY A 46 -7.87 -9.13 -9.02
CA GLY A 46 -8.90 -9.47 -8.06
C GLY A 46 -8.84 -8.54 -6.86
N ASN A 47 -8.67 -9.09 -5.66
CA ASN A 47 -8.53 -8.31 -4.43
C ASN A 47 -7.09 -7.90 -4.14
N ASN A 48 -6.14 -8.34 -4.95
CA ASN A 48 -4.74 -8.01 -4.77
C ASN A 48 -4.40 -6.74 -5.54
N MET A 49 -3.41 -6.01 -5.04
CA MET A 49 -2.89 -4.82 -5.71
C MET A 49 -1.40 -5.00 -5.99
N ILE A 50 -0.99 -4.66 -7.20
CA ILE A 50 0.43 -4.59 -7.56
C ILE A 50 0.86 -3.14 -7.41
N LEU A 51 1.87 -2.91 -6.58
CA LEU A 51 2.31 -1.59 -6.19
C LEU A 51 3.79 -1.42 -6.50
N GLN A 52 4.16 -0.23 -6.95
CA GLN A 52 5.56 0.15 -7.12
C GLN A 52 5.97 0.96 -5.90
N VAL A 53 6.94 0.45 -5.15
CA VAL A 53 7.50 1.11 -3.97
C VAL A 53 8.99 1.21 -4.20
N ARG A 54 9.50 2.45 -4.34
CA ARG A 54 10.90 2.70 -4.70
C ARG A 54 11.23 1.95 -5.99
N ASP A 55 12.24 1.06 -5.98
CA ASP A 55 12.65 0.33 -7.17
C ASP A 55 12.03 -1.06 -7.27
N SER A 56 11.07 -1.36 -6.42
CA SER A 56 10.49 -2.71 -6.33
C SER A 56 9.01 -2.71 -6.61
N ARG A 57 8.52 -3.77 -7.23
CA ARG A 57 7.11 -4.04 -7.38
C ARG A 57 6.71 -5.13 -6.40
N MET A 58 5.58 -4.94 -5.73
CA MET A 58 5.09 -5.85 -4.71
C MET A 58 3.60 -6.06 -4.87
N ALA A 59 3.15 -7.28 -4.54
CA ALA A 59 1.73 -7.58 -4.47
C ALA A 59 1.29 -7.54 -3.01
N LEU A 60 0.20 -6.83 -2.74
CA LEU A 60 -0.48 -6.86 -1.45
C LEU A 60 -1.86 -7.44 -1.64
N ASP A 61 -2.28 -8.32 -0.73
CA ASP A 61 -3.67 -8.75 -0.71
C ASP A 61 -4.57 -7.61 -0.19
N GLY A 62 -5.88 -7.77 -0.38
CA GLY A 62 -6.83 -6.73 -0.01
C GLY A 62 -6.83 -6.40 1.48
N SER A 63 -6.60 -7.40 2.33
CA SER A 63 -6.58 -7.18 3.78
C SER A 63 -5.40 -6.31 4.20
N MET A 64 -4.24 -6.50 3.58
CA MET A 64 -3.05 -5.69 3.86
C MET A 64 -3.16 -4.31 3.22
N ALA A 65 -3.67 -4.24 1.98
CA ALA A 65 -3.82 -2.96 1.28
C ALA A 65 -4.75 -2.02 2.04
N ARG A 66 -5.80 -2.53 2.66
CA ARG A 66 -6.74 -1.71 3.43
C ARG A 66 -6.11 -1.05 4.66
N ARG A 67 -4.96 -1.52 5.11
CA ARG A 67 -4.26 -0.94 6.25
C ARG A 67 -3.50 0.33 5.90
N ILE A 68 -3.27 0.56 4.61
CA ILE A 68 -2.53 1.74 4.14
C ILE A 68 -3.53 2.83 3.79
N MET A 69 -3.34 4.01 4.38
CA MET A 69 -4.22 5.16 4.17
C MET A 69 -3.45 6.28 3.45
N TYR A 70 -4.12 6.95 2.54
CA TYR A 70 -3.53 8.07 1.80
C TYR A 70 -4.45 9.27 1.70
#